data_6e218e190e83d887b8d8781f521cef66
#
_entry.id   6e218e190e83d887b8d8781f521cef66
#
_cell.length_a   1.000
_cell.length_b   1.000
_cell.length_c   1.000
_cell.angle_alpha   90.00
_cell.angle_beta   90.00
_cell.angle_gamma   90.00
#
_symmetry.space_group_name_H-M   'P 1'
#
loop_
_entity.id
_entity.type
_entity.pdbx_description
1 polymer ?
#
loop_
_entity_poly.entity_id
_entity_poly.type
_entity_poly.pdbx_seq_one_letter_code
_entity_poly.pdbx_strand_id
1 'polypeptide(L)'
;MPFSASLVPLTSADARDGSYSANAALITPGAGDQLDPSGQYYKYFVAATGGSVTFTTYKGADGTTLTMTVADGMILPGRIRRITAADGTIHGWFD
;
A
#
# COMPACT_ATOMS: atom_id res chain seq x y z
N MET A 1 -3.54 30.68 1.74
CA MET A 1 -3.43 30.09 1.86
C MET A 1 -2.85 29.77 1.66
N PRO A 2 -3.09 29.56 1.80
CA PRO A 2 -2.82 28.76 1.83
C PRO A 2 -2.49 28.14 1.62
N PHE A 3 -2.57 27.68 1.92
CA PHE A 3 -2.41 26.67 1.78
C PHE A 3 -2.92 26.39 2.02
N SER A 4 -3.63 26.61 2.18
CA SER A 4 -4.24 26.17 2.26
C SER A 4 -4.42 25.82 2.14
N ALA A 5 -4.63 25.98 2.33
CA ALA A 5 -4.87 25.48 2.25
C ALA A 5 -4.73 25.05 2.22
N SER A 6 -4.78 24.91 2.59
CA SER A 6 -4.67 24.30 2.53
C SER A 6 -4.28 23.84 2.70
N LEU A 7 -4.42 23.78 3.45
CA LEU A 7 -4.34 22.97 3.31
C LEU A 7 -4.53 22.62 2.72
N VAL A 8 -3.78 23.25 2.79
CA VAL A 8 -4.69 22.88 1.87
C VAL A 8 -5.01 21.50 1.78
N PRO A 9 -6.08 21.19 1.84
CA PRO A 9 -6.44 19.85 1.48
C PRO A 9 -5.95 19.55 0.07
N LEU A 10 -5.60 18.31 -0.20
CA LEU A 10 -5.30 17.90 -1.55
C LEU A 10 -6.46 18.23 -2.43
N THR A 11 -6.20 18.94 -3.48
CA THR A 11 -7.21 19.23 -4.49
C THR A 11 -7.34 18.05 -5.42
N SER A 12 -8.37 18.05 -6.23
CA SER A 12 -8.53 17.03 -7.26
C SER A 12 -7.37 17.06 -8.24
N ALA A 13 -6.82 18.24 -8.52
CA ALA A 13 -5.68 18.35 -9.41
C ALA A 13 -4.45 17.68 -8.81
N ASP A 14 -4.22 17.86 -7.50
CA ASP A 14 -3.10 17.23 -6.84
C ASP A 14 -3.24 15.71 -6.86
N ALA A 15 -4.44 15.20 -6.65
CA ALA A 15 -4.67 13.77 -6.68
C ALA A 15 -4.45 13.19 -8.07
N ARG A 16 -4.66 13.97 -9.12
CA ARG A 16 -4.52 13.47 -10.49
C ARG A 16 -3.10 13.50 -11.01
N ASP A 17 -2.18 14.14 -10.33
CA ASP A 17 -0.81 14.29 -10.85
C ASP A 17 0.00 13.00 -10.75
N GLY A 18 -0.53 11.96 -10.12
CA GLY A 18 0.13 10.68 -10.01
C GLY A 18 1.06 10.55 -8.81
N SER A 19 1.25 11.61 -8.06
CA SER A 19 2.10 11.57 -6.86
C SER A 19 1.46 10.82 -5.73
N TYR A 20 0.15 10.85 -5.64
CA TYR A 20 -0.61 10.20 -4.58
C TYR A 20 -1.76 9.41 -5.15
N SER A 21 -2.10 8.35 -4.47
CA SER A 21 -3.28 7.55 -4.81
C SER A 21 -4.51 8.15 -4.14
N ALA A 22 -5.66 8.00 -4.79
CA ALA A 22 -6.89 8.61 -4.33
C ALA A 22 -7.63 7.76 -3.29
N ASN A 23 -7.38 6.46 -3.26
CA ASN A 23 -8.13 5.52 -2.43
C ASN A 23 -7.21 4.55 -1.73
N ALA A 24 -7.70 4.01 -0.62
CA ALA A 24 -7.02 2.96 0.11
C ALA A 24 -8.02 1.89 0.52
N ALA A 25 -7.56 0.65 0.57
CA ALA A 25 -8.37 -0.48 1.00
C ALA A 25 -7.61 -1.29 2.04
N LEU A 26 -8.35 -1.84 3.00
CA LEU A 26 -7.77 -2.75 3.98
C LEU A 26 -7.32 -4.03 3.28
N ILE A 27 -6.11 -4.46 3.56
CA ILE A 27 -5.55 -5.68 2.99
C ILE A 27 -5.76 -6.83 3.98
N THR A 28 -6.32 -7.92 3.48
CA THR A 28 -6.38 -9.16 4.24
C THR A 28 -5.26 -10.06 3.74
N PRO A 29 -4.26 -10.35 4.58
CA PRO A 29 -3.16 -11.23 4.16
C PRO A 29 -3.67 -12.59 3.73
N GLY A 30 -3.03 -13.17 2.72
CA GLY A 30 -3.44 -14.46 2.20
C GLY A 30 -2.50 -14.97 1.13
N ALA A 31 -2.85 -16.12 0.57
CA ALA A 31 -2.00 -16.83 -0.39
C ALA A 31 -2.14 -16.31 -1.82
N GLY A 32 -3.13 -15.48 -2.11
CA GLY A 32 -3.34 -14.96 -3.45
C GLY A 32 -2.88 -13.52 -3.58
N ASP A 33 -2.67 -13.10 -4.82
CA ASP A 33 -2.34 -11.71 -5.09
C ASP A 33 -3.47 -10.79 -4.64
N GLN A 34 -3.11 -9.65 -4.04
CA GLN A 34 -4.10 -8.66 -3.69
C GLN A 34 -4.25 -7.67 -4.82
N LEU A 35 -5.49 -7.50 -5.26
CA LEU A 35 -5.82 -6.58 -6.34
C LEU A 35 -6.81 -5.54 -5.83
N ASP A 36 -6.76 -4.35 -6.42
CA ASP A 36 -7.71 -3.32 -6.07
C ASP A 36 -9.10 -3.65 -6.66
N PRO A 37 -10.14 -2.86 -6.34
CA PRO A 37 -11.48 -3.14 -6.87
C PRO A 37 -11.59 -3.14 -8.39
N SER A 38 -10.63 -2.54 -9.09
CA SER A 38 -10.62 -2.55 -10.55
C SER A 38 -9.86 -3.74 -11.13
N GLY A 39 -9.30 -4.60 -10.29
CA GLY A 39 -8.57 -5.77 -10.73
C GLY A 39 -7.09 -5.53 -11.03
N GLN A 40 -6.56 -4.42 -10.61
CA GLN A 40 -5.16 -4.08 -10.81
C GLN A 40 -4.37 -4.18 -9.52
N TYR A 41 -3.05 -4.28 -9.62
CA TYR A 41 -2.20 -4.29 -8.43
C TYR A 41 -2.21 -2.93 -7.76
N TYR A 42 -2.11 -2.93 -6.43
CA TYR A 42 -2.00 -1.69 -5.67
C TYR A 42 -0.71 -0.98 -6.02
N LYS A 43 -0.75 0.34 -5.93
CA LYS A 43 0.44 1.15 -6.22
C LYS A 43 1.50 1.00 -5.15
N TYR A 44 1.06 1.00 -3.89
CA TYR A 44 1.95 0.80 -2.75
C TYR A 44 1.12 0.39 -1.54
N PHE A 45 1.81 -0.09 -0.53
CA PHE A 45 1.18 -0.53 0.71
C PHE A 45 1.75 0.29 1.87
N VAL A 46 0.90 0.61 2.83
CA VAL A 46 1.30 1.35 4.03
C VAL A 46 0.89 0.54 5.25
N ALA A 47 1.82 0.39 6.18
CA ALA A 47 1.54 -0.26 7.45
C ALA A 47 0.93 0.76 8.40
N ALA A 48 -0.39 0.75 8.54
CA ALA A 48 -1.04 1.62 9.51
C ALA A 48 -0.60 1.25 10.92
N THR A 49 -0.43 -0.05 11.17
CA THR A 49 0.13 -0.57 12.41
C THR A 49 1.31 -1.45 12.04
N GLY A 50 2.45 -1.23 12.68
CA GLY A 50 3.68 -1.94 12.38
C GLY A 50 3.73 -3.35 12.92
N GLY A 51 4.82 -4.02 12.64
CA GLY A 51 5.09 -5.38 13.03
C GLY A 51 5.79 -6.14 11.91
N SER A 52 5.75 -7.46 11.98
CA SER A 52 6.35 -8.31 10.96
C SER A 52 5.41 -8.42 9.76
N VAL A 53 5.96 -8.27 8.56
CA VAL A 53 5.19 -8.41 7.31
C VAL A 53 5.94 -9.36 6.39
N THR A 54 5.22 -10.33 5.85
CA THR A 54 5.75 -11.29 4.87
C THR A 54 5.04 -11.05 3.54
N PHE A 55 5.82 -10.85 2.49
CA PHE A 55 5.25 -10.47 1.20
C PHE A 55 6.05 -11.05 0.03
N THR A 56 5.43 -11.04 -1.15
CA THR A 56 6.06 -11.42 -2.41
C THR A 56 6.14 -10.17 -3.29
N THR A 57 7.32 -9.89 -3.82
CA THR A 57 7.52 -8.74 -4.69
C THR A 57 6.80 -8.94 -6.03
N TYR A 58 6.61 -7.84 -6.77
CA TYR A 58 5.85 -7.87 -8.01
C TYR A 58 6.41 -8.88 -9.01
N LYS A 59 7.72 -8.98 -9.11
CA LYS A 59 8.38 -9.93 -10.04
C LYS A 59 8.89 -11.18 -9.34
N GLY A 60 8.58 -11.34 -8.07
CA GLY A 60 8.99 -12.54 -7.35
C GLY A 60 8.18 -13.75 -7.78
N ALA A 61 8.81 -14.92 -7.78
CA ALA A 61 8.11 -16.16 -8.07
C ALA A 61 7.14 -16.51 -6.95
N ASP A 62 6.08 -17.24 -7.28
CA ASP A 62 5.16 -17.75 -6.27
C ASP A 62 5.94 -18.59 -5.26
N GLY A 63 5.61 -18.41 -4.00
CA GLY A 63 6.27 -19.11 -2.91
C GLY A 63 7.57 -18.46 -2.45
N THR A 64 8.06 -17.45 -3.15
CA THR A 64 9.24 -16.70 -2.73
C THR A 64 8.77 -15.51 -1.90
N THR A 65 9.09 -15.51 -0.60
CA THR A 65 8.63 -14.47 0.30
C THR A 65 9.81 -13.78 0.97
N LEU A 66 9.56 -12.52 1.33
CA LEU A 66 10.46 -11.71 2.14
C LEU A 66 9.72 -11.32 3.41
N THR A 67 10.43 -11.30 4.52
CA THR A 67 9.85 -10.89 5.79
C THR A 67 10.66 -9.72 6.34
N MET A 68 9.97 -8.68 6.77
CA MET A 68 10.62 -7.54 7.39
C MET A 68 9.77 -6.97 8.50
N THR A 69 10.39 -6.23 9.40
CA THR A 69 9.69 -5.50 10.44
C THR A 69 9.48 -4.06 9.98
N VAL A 70 8.25 -3.59 10.09
CA VAL A 70 7.90 -2.23 9.67
C VAL A 70 7.37 -1.45 10.86
N ALA A 71 7.55 -0.14 10.81
CA ALA A 71 7.04 0.77 11.83
C ALA A 71 5.64 1.24 11.46
N ASP A 72 4.90 1.77 12.46
CA ASP A 72 3.61 2.38 12.21
C ASP A 72 3.76 3.51 11.19
N GLY A 73 2.88 3.54 10.20
CA GLY A 73 2.89 4.56 9.16
C GLY A 73 3.94 4.38 8.07
N MET A 74 4.72 3.31 8.12
CA MET A 74 5.76 3.07 7.14
C MET A 74 5.18 2.60 5.81
N ILE A 75 5.70 3.14 4.71
CA ILE A 75 5.39 2.65 3.38
C ILE A 75 6.29 1.45 3.11
N LEU A 76 5.69 0.34 2.68
CA LEU A 76 6.46 -0.85 2.37
C LEU A 76 7.32 -0.62 1.13
N PRO A 77 8.57 -1.08 1.12
CA PRO A 77 9.48 -0.82 0.02
C PRO A 77 9.09 -1.63 -1.23
N GLY A 78 9.26 -1.00 -2.37
CA GLY A 78 9.12 -1.67 -3.66
C GLY A 78 7.69 -1.97 -4.06
N ARG A 79 7.57 -2.66 -5.19
CA ARG A 79 6.27 -3.11 -5.68
C ARG A 79 5.99 -4.50 -5.15
N ILE A 80 4.84 -4.64 -4.55
CA ILE A 80 4.44 -5.89 -3.90
C ILE A 80 3.13 -6.33 -4.55
N ARG A 81 3.02 -7.60 -4.89
CA ARG A 81 1.76 -8.15 -5.41
C ARG A 81 0.99 -8.97 -4.40
N ARG A 82 1.63 -9.36 -3.31
CA ARG A 82 0.98 -10.25 -2.34
C ARG A 82 1.54 -10.01 -0.95
N ILE A 83 0.64 -9.78 0.00
CA ILE A 83 0.96 -9.77 1.42
C ILE A 83 0.48 -11.11 1.99
N THR A 84 1.40 -11.98 2.35
CA THR A 84 1.05 -13.32 2.82
C THR A 84 0.69 -13.32 4.30
N ALA A 85 1.37 -12.53 5.10
CA ALA A 85 1.14 -12.44 6.53
C ALA A 85 1.55 -11.05 7.02
N ALA A 86 0.86 -10.56 8.04
CA ALA A 86 1.20 -9.29 8.67
C ALA A 86 0.68 -9.30 10.11
N ASP A 87 1.50 -8.82 11.04
CA ASP A 87 1.09 -8.71 12.45
C ASP A 87 0.16 -7.52 12.65
N GLY A 88 0.33 -6.47 11.88
CA GLY A 88 -0.43 -5.25 12.00
C GLY A 88 -1.39 -5.04 10.83
N THR A 89 -1.92 -3.84 10.74
CA THR A 89 -2.89 -3.46 9.71
C THR A 89 -2.18 -2.86 8.51
N ILE A 90 -2.45 -3.39 7.33
CA ILE A 90 -1.87 -2.92 6.08
C ILE A 90 -2.99 -2.38 5.20
N HIS A 91 -2.76 -1.24 4.57
CA HIS A 91 -3.65 -0.69 3.56
C HIS A 91 -2.94 -0.67 2.20
N GLY A 92 -3.66 -1.05 1.16
CA GLY A 92 -3.19 -0.92 -0.22
C GLY A 92 -3.78 0.35 -0.82
N TRP A 93 -2.96 1.13 -1.50
CA TRP A 93 -3.36 2.41 -2.08
C TRP A 93 -3.49 2.30 -3.58
N PHE A 94 -4.55 2.90 -4.13
CA PHE A 94 -4.87 2.83 -5.55
C PHE A 94 -5.61 4.08 -5.99
N ASP A 95 -5.74 4.28 -7.28
CA ASP A 95 -6.48 5.41 -7.84
C ASP A 95 -7.97 5.18 -7.93
#